data_7677928f3ca2a5eaaea5673868018d54
#
_entry.id   7677928f3ca2a5eaaea5673868018d54
#
_cell.length_a   1.000
_cell.length_b   1.000
_cell.length_c   1.000
_cell.angle_alpha   90.00
_cell.angle_beta   90.00
_cell.angle_gamma   90.00
#
_symmetry.space_group_name_H-M   'P 1'
#
loop_
_entity.id
_entity.type
_entity.pdbx_description
1 polymer ?
#
loop_
_entity_poly.entity_id
_entity_poly.type
_entity_poly.pdbx_seq_one_letter_code
_entity_poly.pdbx_strand_id
1 'polypeptide(L)'
;MEIIAPDQQAKCVSPINVPTHGATGVFSVACSTAISASPIACLENVLNLAGYPSWNTFIPHASITDAPSTVQLDPDLQRFAEAPQHAYPGVKMRFEAVMTPGKAPTSTDLEVTVLEPIVKEGCKGYRVAWKMLGMPHFLLHTERVQEFVQKTNSDGSVETQYYCWETFGGLLAYLMKYTLGGQLEDGFNRWMNGLKKVAEGK
;
A
#
# COMPACT_ATOMS: atom_id res chain seq x y z
N MET A 1 10.33 16.29 10.21
CA MET A 1 8.94 16.33 10.72
C MET A 1 8.25 15.08 10.23
N GLU A 2 7.85 14.20 11.12
CA GLU A 2 7.19 12.95 10.77
C GLU A 2 5.80 13.28 10.22
N ILE A 3 5.55 12.93 8.95
CA ILE A 3 4.31 13.27 8.25
C ILE A 3 3.16 12.36 8.71
N ILE A 4 3.48 11.13 9.16
CA ILE A 4 2.54 10.14 9.69
C ILE A 4 3.04 9.74 11.08
N ALA A 5 2.23 9.97 12.11
CA ALA A 5 2.59 9.61 13.49
C ALA A 5 2.62 8.07 13.65
N PRO A 6 3.44 7.53 14.56
CA PRO A 6 3.42 6.11 14.91
C PRO A 6 2.02 5.67 15.41
N ASP A 7 1.61 4.44 15.07
CA ASP A 7 0.32 3.84 15.47
C ASP A 7 -0.91 4.71 15.17
N GLN A 8 -0.88 5.38 14.02
CA GLN A 8 -1.95 6.24 13.56
C GLN A 8 -3.03 5.43 12.84
N GLN A 9 -4.27 5.49 13.36
CA GLN A 9 -5.44 5.04 12.59
C GLN A 9 -5.56 5.84 11.29
N ALA A 10 -6.14 5.22 10.27
CA ALA A 10 -6.32 5.86 8.98
C ALA A 10 -7.16 7.13 9.11
N LYS A 11 -6.66 8.20 8.54
CA LYS A 11 -7.36 9.49 8.47
C LYS A 11 -6.98 10.27 7.21
N CYS A 12 -7.91 11.11 6.76
CA CYS A 12 -7.65 12.10 5.74
C CYS A 12 -6.71 13.19 6.28
N VAL A 13 -5.63 13.44 5.55
CA VAL A 13 -4.59 14.43 5.90
C VAL A 13 -4.29 15.32 4.69
N SER A 14 -3.46 16.34 4.89
CA SER A 14 -2.87 17.10 3.79
C SER A 14 -2.11 16.17 2.84
N PRO A 15 -2.03 16.51 1.53
CA PRO A 15 -1.41 15.63 0.55
C PRO A 15 0.05 15.35 0.90
N ILE A 16 0.41 14.06 0.85
CA ILE A 16 1.77 13.55 1.05
C ILE A 16 2.36 13.23 -0.33
N ASN A 17 3.63 13.55 -0.53
CA ASN A 17 4.31 13.26 -1.79
C ASN A 17 4.32 11.77 -2.11
N VAL A 18 4.20 11.46 -3.40
CA VAL A 18 4.24 10.09 -3.94
C VAL A 18 5.21 10.01 -5.13
N PRO A 19 5.77 8.84 -5.43
CA PRO A 19 6.84 8.70 -6.42
C PRO A 19 6.51 9.23 -7.82
N THR A 20 5.34 8.87 -8.37
CA THR A 20 4.97 9.25 -9.75
C THR A 20 4.39 10.66 -9.84
N HIS A 21 3.53 11.03 -8.90
CA HIS A 21 2.76 12.27 -8.99
C HIS A 21 3.33 13.41 -8.14
N GLY A 22 4.37 13.15 -7.35
CA GLY A 22 5.02 14.17 -6.51
C GLY A 22 4.04 14.82 -5.54
N ALA A 23 4.02 16.16 -5.52
CA ALA A 23 3.24 16.99 -4.59
C ALA A 23 1.88 17.45 -5.17
N THR A 24 1.37 16.83 -6.24
CA THR A 24 0.18 17.32 -6.96
C THR A 24 -1.17 16.88 -6.36
N GLY A 25 -1.16 16.31 -5.15
CA GLY A 25 -2.35 15.80 -4.48
C GLY A 25 -3.28 16.89 -3.93
N VAL A 26 -4.54 16.50 -3.71
CA VAL A 26 -5.58 17.29 -3.02
C VAL A 26 -5.68 16.87 -1.56
N PHE A 27 -5.59 15.57 -1.29
CA PHE A 27 -5.56 15.00 0.05
C PHE A 27 -4.87 13.64 0.03
N SER A 28 -4.49 13.14 1.20
CA SER A 28 -4.06 11.76 1.38
C SER A 28 -4.89 11.09 2.47
N VAL A 29 -5.01 9.76 2.37
CA VAL A 29 -5.40 8.91 3.50
C VAL A 29 -4.14 8.24 4.00
N ALA A 30 -3.87 8.34 5.29
CA ALA A 30 -2.62 7.85 5.87
C ALA A 30 -2.85 7.10 7.19
N CYS A 31 -2.12 6.00 7.37
CA CYS A 31 -2.12 5.19 8.59
C CYS A 31 -0.74 4.61 8.88
N SER A 32 -0.54 4.14 10.10
CA SER A 32 0.67 3.44 10.52
C SER A 32 0.41 2.53 11.70
N THR A 33 1.22 1.48 11.85
CA THR A 33 1.19 0.59 13.01
C THR A 33 2.50 -0.16 13.17
N ALA A 34 2.80 -0.59 14.39
CA ALA A 34 3.86 -1.56 14.65
C ALA A 34 3.34 -2.98 14.41
N ILE A 35 4.16 -3.83 13.76
CA ILE A 35 3.84 -5.22 13.44
C ILE A 35 4.98 -6.09 13.97
N SER A 36 4.68 -7.08 14.81
CA SER A 36 5.66 -8.01 15.40
C SER A 36 6.09 -9.08 14.38
N ALA A 37 6.64 -8.61 13.25
CA ALA A 37 7.19 -9.44 12.17
C ALA A 37 8.28 -8.66 11.43
N SER A 38 9.12 -9.36 10.67
CA SER A 38 10.17 -8.71 9.87
C SER A 38 9.59 -7.89 8.70
N PRO A 39 10.27 -6.81 8.25
CA PRO A 39 9.82 -6.01 7.11
C PRO A 39 9.58 -6.81 5.83
N ILE A 40 10.44 -7.79 5.56
CA ILE A 40 10.32 -8.62 4.37
C ILE A 40 9.10 -9.56 4.44
N ALA A 41 8.75 -10.08 5.62
CA ALA A 41 7.55 -10.90 5.80
C ALA A 41 6.26 -10.07 5.65
N CYS A 42 6.24 -8.84 6.16
CA CYS A 42 5.13 -7.92 5.95
C CYS A 42 4.97 -7.55 4.46
N LEU A 43 6.08 -7.24 3.80
CA LEU A 43 6.11 -6.93 2.36
C LEU A 43 5.60 -8.11 1.52
N GLU A 44 6.03 -9.33 1.82
CA GLU A 44 5.60 -10.54 1.10
C GLU A 44 4.08 -10.73 1.13
N ASN A 45 3.43 -10.52 2.29
CA ASN A 45 1.97 -10.58 2.38
C ASN A 45 1.28 -9.53 1.48
N VAL A 46 1.89 -8.36 1.32
CA VAL A 46 1.36 -7.29 0.45
C VAL A 46 1.61 -7.57 -1.03
N LEU A 47 2.73 -8.17 -1.38
CA LEU A 47 3.04 -8.49 -2.78
C LEU A 47 2.31 -9.73 -3.29
N ASN A 48 1.99 -10.70 -2.43
CA ASN A 48 1.28 -11.93 -2.77
C ASN A 48 -0.22 -11.69 -2.93
N LEU A 49 -0.66 -11.37 -4.14
CA LEU A 49 -2.07 -11.08 -4.44
C LEU A 49 -2.99 -12.28 -4.22
N ALA A 50 -2.48 -13.51 -4.43
CA ALA A 50 -3.26 -14.74 -4.19
C ALA A 50 -3.59 -14.95 -2.71
N GLY A 51 -2.84 -14.36 -1.80
CA GLY A 51 -3.06 -14.43 -0.36
C GLY A 51 -4.17 -13.51 0.16
N TYR A 52 -4.58 -12.50 -0.59
CA TYR A 52 -5.51 -11.44 -0.14
C TYR A 52 -6.84 -11.96 0.42
N PRO A 53 -7.50 -12.98 -0.17
CA PRO A 53 -8.76 -13.48 0.37
C PRO A 53 -8.69 -13.96 1.82
N SER A 54 -7.50 -14.36 2.30
CA SER A 54 -7.32 -14.90 3.65
C SER A 54 -7.23 -13.85 4.74
N TRP A 55 -6.87 -12.58 4.40
CA TRP A 55 -6.61 -11.55 5.42
C TRP A 55 -7.19 -10.17 5.09
N ASN A 56 -7.40 -9.87 3.81
CA ASN A 56 -7.70 -8.51 3.35
C ASN A 56 -9.19 -8.32 3.09
N THR A 57 -9.91 -7.82 4.07
CA THR A 57 -11.35 -7.56 3.93
C THR A 57 -11.68 -6.28 3.17
N PHE A 58 -10.68 -5.41 2.93
CA PHE A 58 -10.85 -4.22 2.08
C PHE A 58 -10.69 -4.57 0.60
N ILE A 59 -9.66 -5.32 0.25
CA ILE A 59 -9.39 -5.80 -1.12
C ILE A 59 -9.35 -7.34 -1.07
N PRO A 60 -10.52 -8.01 -0.99
CA PRO A 60 -10.54 -9.47 -0.86
C PRO A 60 -10.09 -10.20 -2.13
N HIS A 61 -10.13 -9.52 -3.28
CA HIS A 61 -9.71 -10.08 -4.56
C HIS A 61 -8.76 -9.12 -5.28
N ALA A 62 -7.63 -9.68 -5.71
CA ALA A 62 -6.64 -8.99 -6.52
C ALA A 62 -6.09 -9.97 -7.57
N SER A 63 -5.82 -9.51 -8.78
CA SER A 63 -5.29 -10.33 -9.87
C SER A 63 -4.33 -9.54 -10.74
N ILE A 64 -3.31 -10.22 -11.25
CA ILE A 64 -2.42 -9.67 -12.27
C ILE A 64 -3.14 -9.69 -13.61
N THR A 65 -3.16 -8.55 -14.31
CA THR A 65 -3.77 -8.41 -15.64
C THR A 65 -2.72 -8.34 -16.74
N ASP A 66 -1.52 -7.87 -16.42
CA ASP A 66 -0.39 -7.81 -17.34
C ASP A 66 0.93 -7.75 -16.53
N ALA A 67 2.00 -8.32 -17.05
CA ALA A 67 3.29 -8.33 -16.38
C ALA A 67 4.43 -8.19 -17.39
N PRO A 68 5.49 -7.43 -17.07
CA PRO A 68 6.66 -7.34 -17.92
C PRO A 68 7.39 -8.71 -17.99
N SER A 69 7.91 -9.05 -19.15
CA SER A 69 8.64 -10.31 -19.35
C SER A 69 9.96 -10.37 -18.60
N THR A 70 10.53 -9.21 -18.28
CA THR A 70 11.79 -9.09 -17.52
C THR A 70 11.71 -7.87 -16.61
N VAL A 71 12.23 -8.01 -15.41
CA VAL A 71 12.45 -6.91 -14.48
C VAL A 71 13.75 -7.17 -13.73
N GLN A 72 14.48 -6.11 -13.46
CA GLN A 72 15.68 -6.17 -12.64
C GLN A 72 15.38 -5.45 -11.32
N LEU A 73 15.44 -6.19 -10.23
CA LEU A 73 15.21 -5.68 -8.88
C LEU A 73 16.51 -5.76 -8.07
N ASP A 74 16.47 -5.16 -6.89
CA ASP A 74 17.50 -5.42 -5.87
C ASP A 74 17.58 -6.94 -5.60
N PRO A 75 18.78 -7.52 -5.37
CA PRO A 75 18.95 -8.95 -5.15
C PRO A 75 18.03 -9.54 -4.07
N ASP A 76 17.78 -8.80 -2.98
CA ASP A 76 16.91 -9.26 -1.89
C ASP A 76 15.42 -9.33 -2.31
N LEU A 77 15.04 -8.62 -3.36
CA LEU A 77 13.67 -8.51 -3.86
C LEU A 77 13.41 -9.31 -5.14
N GLN A 78 14.48 -9.78 -5.83
CA GLN A 78 14.39 -10.46 -7.13
C GLN A 78 13.46 -11.69 -7.08
N ARG A 79 13.43 -12.40 -5.96
CA ARG A 79 12.55 -13.56 -5.74
C ARG A 79 11.06 -13.27 -5.94
N PHE A 80 10.62 -12.03 -5.72
CA PHE A 80 9.22 -11.66 -5.92
C PHE A 80 8.82 -11.56 -7.38
N ALA A 81 9.77 -11.23 -8.27
CA ALA A 81 9.53 -11.25 -9.71
C ALA A 81 9.46 -12.67 -10.30
N GLU A 82 9.99 -13.66 -9.59
CA GLU A 82 10.00 -15.06 -9.98
C GLU A 82 8.80 -15.84 -9.41
N ALA A 83 8.15 -15.29 -8.38
CA ALA A 83 7.04 -15.94 -7.71
C ALA A 83 5.72 -15.65 -8.43
N PRO A 84 4.84 -16.65 -8.62
CA PRO A 84 3.55 -16.46 -9.28
C PRO A 84 2.65 -15.54 -8.45
N GLN A 85 1.84 -14.72 -9.11
CA GLN A 85 0.86 -13.82 -8.48
C GLN A 85 1.46 -12.80 -7.49
N HIS A 86 2.76 -12.50 -7.63
CA HIS A 86 3.40 -11.43 -6.86
C HIS A 86 3.48 -10.14 -7.68
N ALA A 87 3.27 -9.04 -6.98
CA ALA A 87 3.34 -7.69 -7.54
C ALA A 87 4.79 -7.18 -7.52
N TYR A 88 5.28 -6.67 -8.67
CA TYR A 88 6.60 -6.04 -8.82
C TYR A 88 6.51 -4.92 -9.87
N PRO A 89 7.48 -4.01 -9.98
CA PRO A 89 7.41 -2.86 -10.88
C PRO A 89 7.05 -3.22 -12.32
N GLY A 90 6.08 -2.49 -12.88
CA GLY A 90 5.53 -2.72 -14.22
C GLY A 90 4.38 -3.71 -14.28
N VAL A 91 4.14 -4.49 -13.22
CA VAL A 91 2.94 -5.35 -13.15
C VAL A 91 1.70 -4.48 -13.12
N LYS A 92 0.73 -4.77 -14.01
CA LYS A 92 -0.62 -4.24 -13.94
C LYS A 92 -1.52 -5.24 -13.23
N MET A 93 -2.33 -4.73 -12.34
CA MET A 93 -3.18 -5.55 -11.49
C MET A 93 -4.56 -4.91 -11.35
N ARG A 94 -5.56 -5.73 -11.07
CA ARG A 94 -6.92 -5.30 -10.76
C ARG A 94 -7.22 -5.60 -9.31
N PHE A 95 -7.66 -4.59 -8.58
CA PHE A 95 -8.17 -4.71 -7.22
C PHE A 95 -9.68 -4.61 -7.22
N GLU A 96 -10.33 -5.46 -6.41
CA GLU A 96 -11.77 -5.40 -6.12
C GLU A 96 -11.96 -4.88 -4.69
N ALA A 97 -12.20 -3.56 -4.58
CA ALA A 97 -12.31 -2.89 -3.30
C ALA A 97 -13.74 -2.93 -2.74
N VAL A 98 -13.93 -3.51 -1.57
CA VAL A 98 -15.16 -3.47 -0.80
C VAL A 98 -15.17 -2.20 0.05
N MET A 99 -15.63 -1.10 -0.54
CA MET A 99 -15.68 0.22 0.12
C MET A 99 -16.57 0.22 1.35
N THR A 100 -17.70 -0.49 1.29
CA THR A 100 -18.62 -0.67 2.41
C THR A 100 -18.88 -2.15 2.61
N PRO A 101 -18.67 -2.71 3.82
CA PRO A 101 -18.98 -4.11 4.10
C PRO A 101 -20.38 -4.51 3.66
N GLY A 102 -20.51 -5.66 2.98
CA GLY A 102 -21.77 -6.16 2.45
C GLY A 102 -22.27 -5.52 1.15
N LYS A 103 -21.52 -4.58 0.57
CA LYS A 103 -21.79 -4.02 -0.77
C LYS A 103 -20.91 -4.67 -1.83
N ALA A 104 -21.35 -4.58 -3.09
CA ALA A 104 -20.57 -5.04 -4.23
C ALA A 104 -19.21 -4.31 -4.28
N PRO A 105 -18.12 -5.01 -4.66
CA PRO A 105 -16.82 -4.39 -4.81
C PRO A 105 -16.77 -3.43 -5.99
N THR A 106 -15.85 -2.48 -5.92
CA THR A 106 -15.48 -1.57 -7.01
C THR A 106 -14.14 -2.00 -7.56
N SER A 107 -14.06 -2.22 -8.87
CA SER A 107 -12.81 -2.60 -9.54
C SER A 107 -11.97 -1.38 -9.86
N THR A 108 -10.66 -1.49 -9.64
CA THR A 108 -9.66 -0.47 -9.98
C THR A 108 -8.44 -1.13 -10.60
N ASP A 109 -8.02 -0.66 -11.77
CA ASP A 109 -6.78 -1.10 -12.41
C ASP A 109 -5.62 -0.24 -11.91
N LEU A 110 -4.50 -0.91 -11.60
CA LEU A 110 -3.32 -0.35 -10.98
C LEU A 110 -2.05 -0.82 -11.69
N GLU A 111 -0.98 -0.04 -11.55
CA GLU A 111 0.37 -0.43 -11.98
C GLU A 111 1.34 -0.22 -10.83
N VAL A 112 2.16 -1.23 -10.53
CA VAL A 112 3.23 -1.12 -9.54
C VAL A 112 4.33 -0.21 -10.10
N THR A 113 4.64 0.86 -9.37
CA THR A 113 5.60 1.88 -9.80
C THR A 113 6.96 1.74 -9.12
N VAL A 114 6.97 1.29 -7.87
CA VAL A 114 8.19 1.17 -7.05
C VAL A 114 8.17 -0.14 -6.26
N LEU A 115 9.33 -0.78 -6.18
CA LEU A 115 9.67 -1.81 -5.20
C LEU A 115 11.17 -1.71 -4.95
N GLU A 116 11.55 -1.22 -3.77
CA GLU A 116 12.95 -0.91 -3.47
C GLU A 116 13.28 -1.08 -1.98
N PRO A 117 14.55 -1.37 -1.63
CA PRO A 117 15.03 -1.18 -0.28
C PRO A 117 15.13 0.31 0.05
N ILE A 118 14.85 0.67 1.28
CA ILE A 118 14.96 2.05 1.79
C ILE A 118 15.78 2.11 3.08
N VAL A 119 16.27 3.31 3.39
CA VAL A 119 16.80 3.65 4.72
C VAL A 119 16.02 4.87 5.23
N LYS A 120 15.33 4.72 6.35
CA LYS A 120 14.56 5.79 7.00
C LYS A 120 15.06 5.94 8.43
N GLU A 121 15.56 7.15 8.76
CA GLU A 121 16.12 7.46 10.09
C GLU A 121 17.21 6.47 10.56
N GLY A 122 18.04 6.01 9.61
CA GLY A 122 19.09 5.03 9.87
C GLY A 122 18.62 3.58 9.94
N CYS A 123 17.33 3.31 9.86
CA CYS A 123 16.74 1.99 9.87
C CYS A 123 16.48 1.48 8.45
N LYS A 124 16.85 0.22 8.19
CA LYS A 124 16.60 -0.45 6.90
C LYS A 124 15.12 -0.80 6.76
N GLY A 125 14.66 -0.87 5.53
CA GLY A 125 13.29 -1.25 5.23
C GLY A 125 13.05 -1.42 3.73
N TYR A 126 11.78 -1.51 3.36
CA TYR A 126 11.34 -1.64 1.97
C TYR A 126 10.20 -0.69 1.69
N ARG A 127 10.10 -0.28 0.42
CA ARG A 127 8.98 0.51 -0.10
C ARG A 127 8.38 -0.19 -1.28
N VAL A 128 7.04 -0.20 -1.33
CA VAL A 128 6.28 -0.53 -2.53
C VAL A 128 5.29 0.59 -2.81
N ALA A 129 5.10 0.91 -4.10
CA ALA A 129 4.10 1.87 -4.53
C ALA A 129 3.38 1.38 -5.79
N TRP A 130 2.12 1.80 -5.95
CA TRP A 130 1.32 1.59 -7.16
C TRP A 130 0.37 2.74 -7.40
N LYS A 131 0.17 3.05 -8.67
CA LYS A 131 -0.72 4.12 -9.15
C LYS A 131 -1.96 3.56 -9.82
N MET A 132 -3.03 4.32 -9.79
CA MET A 132 -4.26 4.04 -10.54
C MET A 132 -4.04 4.24 -12.04
N LEU A 133 -4.70 3.39 -12.83
CA LEU A 133 -4.77 3.47 -14.29
C LEU A 133 -6.18 3.83 -14.76
N GLY A 134 -6.30 4.17 -16.04
CA GLY A 134 -7.60 4.29 -16.74
C GLY A 134 -8.29 5.65 -16.64
N MET A 135 -7.73 6.63 -15.89
CA MET A 135 -8.29 7.97 -15.80
C MET A 135 -7.29 9.04 -16.28
N PRO A 136 -7.75 10.10 -16.96
CA PRO A 136 -6.89 11.24 -17.25
C PRO A 136 -6.36 11.88 -15.96
N HIS A 137 -5.07 12.20 -15.92
CA HIS A 137 -4.39 12.73 -14.73
C HIS A 137 -5.09 13.96 -14.12
N PHE A 138 -5.57 14.89 -14.97
CA PHE A 138 -6.27 16.09 -14.48
C PHE A 138 -7.62 15.80 -13.83
N LEU A 139 -8.23 14.65 -14.18
CA LEU A 139 -9.56 14.28 -13.67
C LEU A 139 -9.43 13.53 -12.35
N LEU A 140 -8.63 12.45 -12.34
CA LEU A 140 -8.33 11.69 -11.12
C LEU A 140 -7.00 10.93 -11.30
N HIS A 141 -6.13 11.05 -10.34
CA HIS A 141 -4.96 10.19 -10.20
C HIS A 141 -4.75 9.86 -8.73
N THR A 142 -4.32 8.64 -8.47
CA THR A 142 -3.96 8.20 -7.12
C THR A 142 -2.67 7.38 -7.15
N GLU A 143 -1.92 7.46 -6.09
CA GLU A 143 -0.79 6.58 -5.87
C GLU A 143 -0.70 6.23 -4.39
N ARG A 144 -0.66 4.93 -4.11
CA ARG A 144 -0.49 4.36 -2.77
C ARG A 144 0.97 3.99 -2.57
N VAL A 145 1.49 4.37 -1.42
CA VAL A 145 2.84 4.03 -0.98
C VAL A 145 2.76 3.28 0.36
N GLN A 146 3.57 2.26 0.50
CA GLN A 146 3.72 1.51 1.73
C GLN A 146 5.19 1.35 2.07
N GLU A 147 5.56 1.64 3.31
CA GLU A 147 6.90 1.51 3.84
C GLU A 147 6.91 0.54 5.02
N PHE A 148 7.89 -0.34 5.01
CA PHE A 148 8.11 -1.38 6.02
C PHE A 148 9.49 -1.14 6.62
N VAL A 149 9.56 -0.42 7.74
CA VAL A 149 10.82 0.02 8.34
C VAL A 149 11.14 -0.86 9.54
N GLN A 150 12.34 -1.44 9.55
CA GLN A 150 12.78 -2.28 10.67
C GLN A 150 12.97 -1.43 11.93
N LYS A 151 12.40 -1.89 13.02
CA LYS A 151 12.74 -1.43 14.38
C LYS A 151 13.31 -2.58 15.18
N THR A 152 14.29 -2.29 16.01
CA THR A 152 14.84 -3.22 16.99
C THR A 152 14.48 -2.71 18.37
N ASN A 153 13.74 -3.52 19.10
CA ASN A 153 13.33 -3.22 20.46
C ASN A 153 14.48 -3.38 21.45
N SER A 154 14.34 -2.89 22.67
CA SER A 154 15.36 -2.96 23.72
C SER A 154 15.71 -4.40 24.13
N ASP A 155 14.83 -5.36 23.90
CA ASP A 155 15.03 -6.79 24.14
C ASP A 155 15.70 -7.54 22.97
N GLY A 156 16.05 -6.80 21.88
CA GLY A 156 16.64 -7.36 20.66
C GLY A 156 15.64 -7.95 19.68
N SER A 157 14.35 -7.95 19.98
CA SER A 157 13.33 -8.37 19.02
C SER A 157 13.20 -7.39 17.86
N VAL A 158 12.86 -7.93 16.67
CA VAL A 158 12.65 -7.14 15.45
C VAL A 158 11.15 -6.98 15.22
N GLU A 159 10.74 -5.75 15.01
CA GLU A 159 9.39 -5.39 14.56
C GLU A 159 9.45 -4.52 13.30
N THR A 160 8.34 -4.40 12.62
CA THR A 160 8.16 -3.50 11.48
C THR A 160 7.32 -2.31 11.89
N GLN A 161 7.85 -1.10 11.74
CA GLN A 161 7.04 0.10 11.71
C GLN A 161 6.49 0.23 10.29
N TYR A 162 5.22 -0.05 10.13
CA TYR A 162 4.50 0.04 8.88
C TYR A 162 3.89 1.43 8.71
N TYR A 163 4.09 2.03 7.54
CA TYR A 163 3.44 3.28 7.11
C TYR A 163 2.73 3.03 5.79
N CYS A 164 1.52 3.55 5.66
CA CYS A 164 0.77 3.50 4.41
C CYS A 164 0.07 4.83 4.16
N TRP A 165 0.20 5.34 2.94
CA TRP A 165 -0.61 6.47 2.50
C TRP A 165 -0.98 6.32 1.05
N GLU A 166 -2.10 6.90 0.68
CA GLU A 166 -2.50 7.07 -0.71
C GLU A 166 -2.87 8.52 -0.94
N THR A 167 -2.29 9.12 -1.96
CA THR A 167 -2.53 10.52 -2.33
C THR A 167 -3.44 10.55 -3.53
N PHE A 168 -4.48 11.36 -3.41
CA PHE A 168 -5.53 11.58 -4.41
C PHE A 168 -5.39 12.96 -5.00
N GLY A 169 -5.36 13.08 -6.33
CA GLY A 169 -5.28 14.34 -7.05
C GLY A 169 -6.21 14.38 -8.26
N GLY A 170 -6.32 15.58 -8.86
CA GLY A 170 -7.26 15.88 -9.93
C GLY A 170 -8.61 16.38 -9.43
N LEU A 171 -9.48 16.76 -10.37
CA LEU A 171 -10.75 17.42 -10.04
C LEU A 171 -11.69 16.56 -9.19
N LEU A 172 -11.78 15.27 -9.48
CA LEU A 172 -12.65 14.35 -8.73
C LEU A 172 -12.16 14.08 -7.31
N ALA A 173 -10.88 14.30 -7.01
CA ALA A 173 -10.35 14.12 -5.67
C ALA A 173 -11.01 15.04 -4.64
N TYR A 174 -11.41 16.26 -5.03
CA TYR A 174 -12.17 17.15 -4.16
C TYR A 174 -13.52 16.55 -3.77
N LEU A 175 -14.25 15.98 -4.74
CA LEU A 175 -15.52 15.32 -4.47
C LEU A 175 -15.33 14.07 -3.60
N MET A 176 -14.35 13.23 -3.93
CA MET A 176 -14.04 12.00 -3.20
C MET A 176 -13.70 12.27 -1.74
N LYS A 177 -12.97 13.34 -1.44
CA LYS A 177 -12.64 13.72 -0.06
C LYS A 177 -13.89 13.86 0.81
N TYR A 178 -14.93 14.48 0.30
CA TYR A 178 -16.17 14.74 1.06
C TYR A 178 -17.15 13.55 1.04
N THR A 179 -17.20 12.79 -0.04
CA THR A 179 -18.19 11.72 -0.22
C THR A 179 -17.70 10.33 0.20
N LEU A 180 -16.39 10.06 0.06
CA LEU A 180 -15.80 8.75 0.27
C LEU A 180 -14.72 8.73 1.37
N GLY A 181 -14.33 9.88 1.93
CA GLY A 181 -13.23 9.98 2.89
C GLY A 181 -13.36 8.98 4.04
N GLY A 182 -14.52 8.90 4.69
CA GLY A 182 -14.74 7.96 5.79
C GLY A 182 -14.71 6.48 5.36
N GLN A 183 -15.15 6.17 4.13
CA GLN A 183 -15.08 4.79 3.60
C GLN A 183 -13.63 4.40 3.27
N LEU A 184 -12.83 5.35 2.77
CA LEU A 184 -11.40 5.14 2.55
C LEU A 184 -10.67 4.93 3.88
N GLU A 185 -10.94 5.74 4.89
CA GLU A 185 -10.37 5.57 6.24
C GLU A 185 -10.68 4.19 6.82
N ASP A 186 -11.94 3.74 6.73
CA ASP A 186 -12.34 2.38 7.15
C ASP A 186 -11.59 1.30 6.35
N GLY A 187 -11.54 1.43 5.03
CA GLY A 187 -10.84 0.49 4.15
C GLY A 187 -9.35 0.36 4.50
N PHE A 188 -8.67 1.48 4.72
CA PHE A 188 -7.26 1.50 5.12
C PHE A 188 -7.04 0.88 6.51
N ASN A 189 -7.93 1.12 7.45
CA ASN A 189 -7.88 0.47 8.77
C ASN A 189 -8.07 -1.05 8.65
N ARG A 190 -9.00 -1.51 7.82
CA ARG A 190 -9.19 -2.95 7.55
C ARG A 190 -7.96 -3.57 6.90
N TRP A 191 -7.36 -2.90 5.92
CA TRP A 191 -6.10 -3.31 5.30
C TRP A 191 -4.99 -3.45 6.33
N MET A 192 -4.72 -2.38 7.08
CA MET A 192 -3.65 -2.32 8.09
C MET A 192 -3.81 -3.39 9.16
N ASN A 193 -5.02 -3.54 9.70
CA ASN A 193 -5.31 -4.53 10.75
C ASN A 193 -5.24 -5.97 10.22
N GLY A 194 -5.67 -6.22 8.98
CA GLY A 194 -5.55 -7.51 8.33
C GLY A 194 -4.10 -7.90 8.09
N LEU A 195 -3.30 -6.97 7.56
CA LEU A 195 -1.87 -7.16 7.35
C LEU A 195 -1.15 -7.48 8.67
N LYS A 196 -1.44 -6.70 9.72
CA LYS A 196 -0.87 -6.96 11.04
C LYS A 196 -1.17 -8.36 11.54
N LYS A 197 -2.43 -8.80 11.48
CA LYS A 197 -2.84 -10.14 11.92
C LYS A 197 -2.13 -11.24 11.14
N VAL A 198 -2.14 -11.19 9.81
CA VAL A 198 -1.54 -12.26 9.00
C VAL A 198 -0.01 -12.31 9.17
N ALA A 199 0.66 -11.16 9.23
CA ALA A 199 2.10 -11.12 9.42
C ALA A 199 2.55 -11.62 10.81
N GLU A 200 1.70 -11.43 11.84
CA GLU A 200 1.93 -11.93 13.20
C GLU A 200 1.46 -13.39 13.41
N GLY A 201 0.93 -14.05 12.37
CA GLY A 201 0.45 -15.43 12.44
C GLY A 201 -0.83 -15.63 13.26
N LYS A 202 -1.70 -14.62 13.29
CA LYS A 202 -2.95 -14.58 14.07
C LYS A 202 -4.20 -14.67 13.20
#